data_5c11ce7702c340c5e9c6ae142009c06f
#
_entry.id   5c11ce7702c340c5e9c6ae142009c06f
#
_cell.length_a   1.000
_cell.length_b   1.000
_cell.length_c   1.000
_cell.angle_alpha   90.00
_cell.angle_beta   90.00
_cell.angle_gamma   90.00
#
_symmetry.space_group_name_H-M   'P 1'
#
loop_
_entity.id
_entity.type
_entity.pdbx_description
1 polymer ?
#
loop_
_entity_poly.entity_id
_entity_poly.type
_entity_poly.pdbx_seq_one_letter_code
_entity_poly.pdbx_strand_id
1 'polypeptide(L)'
;MTLITMAGQGLKYNVDIVMCIDCTGSMGDLLDTVKNNALKFYPDLHQRCDEKGKEISELRIRAIAFRDFGCDGGAAIEDTGFLNIPDEESEFKSFVSGLSPKGGGDEPENGLEALAMAINSDWTSGGDRRRHVVVVWSDASTHPLGVGKDNPLYPQNMPSNFDELTDWWEDEQTGKMRKSAKRLVIFAPDASAWTEIGMNWSNTIHHPAKAGAGLEDVDYETILSTIVNSI
;
A
#
# COMPACT_ATOMS: atom_id res chain seq x y z
N MET A 1 -51.63 8.98 6.19
CA MET A 1 -50.56 8.76 7.18
C MET A 1 -49.34 8.30 6.40
N THR A 2 -48.49 9.22 5.99
CA THR A 2 -47.33 8.96 5.11
C THR A 2 -46.20 8.47 5.99
N LEU A 3 -45.80 7.21 5.81
CA LEU A 3 -44.60 6.65 6.44
C LEU A 3 -43.38 7.35 5.82
N ILE A 4 -42.79 8.27 6.54
CA ILE A 4 -41.45 8.78 6.25
C ILE A 4 -40.49 7.66 6.63
N THR A 5 -40.04 6.92 5.63
CA THR A 5 -38.91 6.01 5.78
C THR A 5 -37.69 6.89 6.06
N MET A 6 -37.26 6.95 7.32
CA MET A 6 -35.94 7.47 7.64
C MET A 6 -34.93 6.52 6.99
N ALA A 7 -34.39 6.93 5.83
CA ALA A 7 -33.17 6.34 5.31
C ALA A 7 -32.11 6.59 6.38
N GLY A 8 -31.67 5.52 7.04
CA GLY A 8 -30.55 5.62 7.98
C GLY A 8 -29.38 6.23 7.19
N GLN A 9 -28.84 7.34 7.69
CA GLN A 9 -27.60 7.87 7.16
C GLN A 9 -26.54 6.78 7.31
N GLY A 10 -26.12 6.18 6.20
CA GLY A 10 -25.03 5.22 6.19
C GLY A 10 -23.77 5.86 6.81
N LEU A 11 -22.97 5.07 7.48
CA LEU A 11 -21.70 5.56 8.03
C LEU A 11 -20.80 5.98 6.87
N LYS A 12 -20.35 7.22 6.91
CA LYS A 12 -19.46 7.78 5.89
C LYS A 12 -18.00 7.52 6.24
N TYR A 13 -17.26 7.04 5.27
CA TYR A 13 -15.85 6.71 5.42
C TYR A 13 -14.96 7.64 4.59
N ASN A 14 -13.91 8.17 5.22
CA ASN A 14 -12.77 8.74 4.50
C ASN A 14 -11.72 7.62 4.40
N VAL A 15 -11.35 7.29 3.18
CA VAL A 15 -10.47 6.16 2.87
C VAL A 15 -9.21 6.67 2.19
N ASP A 16 -8.06 6.36 2.79
CA ASP A 16 -6.75 6.60 2.20
C ASP A 16 -6.09 5.25 1.93
N ILE A 17 -5.56 5.08 0.72
CA ILE A 17 -4.87 3.85 0.31
C ILE A 17 -3.49 4.23 -0.20
N VAL A 18 -2.45 3.60 0.35
CA VAL A 18 -1.08 3.69 -0.17
C VAL A 18 -0.70 2.35 -0.76
N MET A 19 -0.32 2.36 -2.01
CA MET A 19 0.12 1.20 -2.79
C MET A 19 1.64 1.24 -2.92
N CYS A 20 2.36 0.33 -2.26
CA CYS A 20 3.79 0.12 -2.42
C CYS A 20 3.98 -0.98 -3.48
N ILE A 21 4.55 -0.63 -4.62
CA ILE A 21 4.66 -1.51 -5.78
C ILE A 21 6.12 -1.72 -6.09
N ASP A 22 6.58 -2.95 -5.99
CA ASP A 22 7.87 -3.36 -6.49
C ASP A 22 7.91 -3.24 -8.02
N CYS A 23 8.92 -2.56 -8.53
CA CYS A 23 9.12 -2.32 -9.95
C CYS A 23 10.50 -2.79 -10.42
N THR A 24 11.09 -3.76 -9.73
CA THR A 24 12.33 -4.40 -10.12
C THR A 24 12.17 -5.30 -11.33
N GLY A 25 13.27 -5.73 -11.92
CA GLY A 25 13.26 -6.52 -13.15
C GLY A 25 12.55 -7.86 -13.01
N SER A 26 12.60 -8.49 -11.83
CA SER A 26 11.93 -9.75 -11.50
C SER A 26 10.40 -9.66 -11.58
N MET A 27 9.85 -8.49 -11.30
CA MET A 27 8.40 -8.22 -11.36
C MET A 27 7.78 -8.31 -12.77
N GLY A 28 8.55 -8.37 -13.84
CA GLY A 28 8.18 -8.66 -15.24
C GLY A 28 6.68 -8.69 -15.55
N ASP A 29 6.18 -9.88 -15.89
CA ASP A 29 4.77 -10.10 -16.23
C ASP A 29 3.79 -9.79 -15.07
N LEU A 30 4.28 -9.87 -13.83
CA LEU A 30 3.51 -9.59 -12.63
C LEU A 30 3.14 -8.10 -12.53
N LEU A 31 4.05 -7.21 -12.89
CA LEU A 31 3.79 -5.77 -12.87
C LEU A 31 2.62 -5.39 -13.79
N ASP A 32 2.47 -6.06 -14.94
CA ASP A 32 1.31 -5.82 -15.80
C ASP A 32 -0.01 -6.27 -15.15
N THR A 33 0.01 -7.34 -14.36
CA THR A 33 -1.13 -7.76 -13.55
C THR A 33 -1.45 -6.73 -12.48
N VAL A 34 -0.46 -6.24 -11.74
CA VAL A 34 -0.61 -5.20 -10.71
C VAL A 34 -1.17 -3.92 -11.35
N LYS A 35 -0.65 -3.48 -12.50
CA LYS A 35 -1.15 -2.32 -13.25
C LYS A 35 -2.62 -2.48 -13.63
N ASN A 36 -2.97 -3.62 -14.24
CA ASN A 36 -4.33 -3.89 -14.66
C ASN A 36 -5.29 -3.89 -13.47
N ASN A 37 -4.88 -4.43 -12.34
CA ASN A 37 -5.65 -4.46 -11.11
C ASN A 37 -5.79 -3.04 -10.52
N ALA A 38 -4.71 -2.27 -10.47
CA ALA A 38 -4.73 -0.90 -9.98
C ALA A 38 -5.67 0.00 -10.83
N LEU A 39 -5.70 -0.19 -12.16
CA LEU A 39 -6.58 0.57 -13.05
C LEU A 39 -8.08 0.28 -12.87
N LYS A 40 -8.42 -0.94 -12.44
CA LYS A 40 -9.81 -1.35 -12.14
C LYS A 40 -10.19 -1.08 -10.68
N PHE A 41 -9.20 -0.85 -9.85
CA PHE A 41 -9.37 -0.87 -8.40
C PHE A 41 -10.42 0.12 -7.89
N TYR A 42 -10.41 1.37 -8.37
CA TYR A 42 -11.34 2.38 -7.89
C TYR A 42 -12.81 2.05 -8.16
N PRO A 43 -13.24 1.79 -9.41
CA PRO A 43 -14.64 1.46 -9.67
C PRO A 43 -15.10 0.20 -8.92
N ASP A 44 -14.26 -0.81 -8.86
CA ASP A 44 -14.59 -2.06 -8.18
C ASP A 44 -14.68 -1.89 -6.65
N LEU A 45 -13.76 -1.11 -6.06
CA LEU A 45 -13.79 -0.75 -4.64
C LEU A 45 -15.09 -0.03 -4.29
N HIS A 46 -15.44 0.99 -5.06
CA HIS A 46 -16.64 1.79 -4.85
C HIS A 46 -17.91 0.91 -4.92
N GLN A 47 -18.03 0.12 -5.99
CA GLN A 47 -19.14 -0.79 -6.15
C GLN A 47 -19.27 -1.77 -4.97
N ARG A 48 -18.17 -2.41 -4.57
CA ARG A 48 -18.17 -3.38 -3.47
C ARG A 48 -18.47 -2.75 -2.11
N CYS A 49 -18.04 -1.52 -1.88
CA CYS A 49 -18.38 -0.78 -0.66
C CYS A 49 -19.87 -0.43 -0.63
N ASP A 50 -20.45 0.01 -1.75
CA ASP A 50 -21.87 0.30 -1.87
C ASP A 50 -22.73 -0.96 -1.62
N GLU A 51 -22.36 -2.11 -2.19
CA GLU A 51 -23.03 -3.40 -1.98
C GLU A 51 -23.06 -3.81 -0.49
N LYS A 52 -22.06 -3.37 0.29
CA LYS A 52 -21.96 -3.62 1.74
C LYS A 52 -22.54 -2.50 2.60
N GLY A 53 -23.18 -1.50 1.98
CA GLY A 53 -23.73 -0.34 2.69
C GLY A 53 -22.66 0.55 3.34
N LYS A 54 -21.44 0.55 2.81
CA LYS A 54 -20.32 1.40 3.22
C LYS A 54 -20.21 2.58 2.25
N GLU A 55 -20.63 3.76 2.67
CA GLU A 55 -20.53 4.96 1.86
C GLU A 55 -19.11 5.56 1.99
N ILE A 56 -18.36 5.61 0.90
CA ILE A 56 -17.08 6.31 0.84
C ILE A 56 -17.37 7.79 0.51
N SER A 57 -17.03 8.68 1.43
CA SER A 57 -17.19 10.13 1.24
C SER A 57 -16.01 10.76 0.54
N GLU A 58 -14.81 10.30 0.88
CA GLU A 58 -13.55 10.76 0.31
C GLU A 58 -12.65 9.54 0.11
N LEU A 59 -12.04 9.46 -1.06
CA LEU A 59 -11.02 8.45 -1.37
C LEU A 59 -9.77 9.15 -1.87
N ARG A 60 -8.64 8.86 -1.22
CA ARG A 60 -7.32 9.27 -1.70
C ARG A 60 -6.45 8.04 -1.93
N ILE A 61 -5.72 8.05 -3.04
CA ILE A 61 -4.79 6.97 -3.37
C ILE A 61 -3.40 7.56 -3.57
N ARG A 62 -2.38 6.91 -3.04
CA ARG A 62 -0.97 7.19 -3.25
C ARG A 62 -0.29 5.94 -3.78
N ALA A 63 0.51 6.07 -4.81
CA ALA A 63 1.35 4.99 -5.32
C ALA A 63 2.83 5.31 -5.05
N ILE A 64 3.54 4.36 -4.45
CA ILE A 64 4.98 4.37 -4.21
C ILE A 64 5.57 3.19 -4.97
N ALA A 65 6.24 3.45 -6.08
CA ALA A 65 7.00 2.43 -6.80
C ALA A 65 8.41 2.38 -6.23
N PHE A 66 8.91 1.18 -5.93
CA PHE A 66 10.23 1.02 -5.34
C PHE A 66 11.09 0.00 -6.09
N ARG A 67 12.38 0.14 -5.94
CA ARG A 67 13.46 -0.73 -6.45
C ARG A 67 14.58 -0.79 -5.41
N ASP A 68 15.84 -0.88 -5.85
CA ASP A 68 17.02 -0.90 -4.98
C ASP A 68 17.82 0.41 -5.05
N PHE A 69 18.03 1.06 -3.89
CA PHE A 69 18.86 2.25 -3.78
C PHE A 69 20.35 2.00 -4.10
N GLY A 70 20.81 0.76 -3.93
CA GLY A 70 22.18 0.38 -4.25
C GLY A 70 22.45 0.33 -5.75
N CYS A 71 21.44 -0.01 -6.55
CA CYS A 71 21.55 -0.25 -7.99
C CYS A 71 20.88 0.82 -8.84
N ASP A 72 19.70 1.32 -8.43
CA ASP A 72 18.82 2.12 -9.29
C ASP A 72 18.94 3.64 -9.09
N GLY A 73 19.70 4.08 -8.11
CA GLY A 73 19.98 5.51 -7.91
C GLY A 73 18.71 6.33 -7.77
N GLY A 74 18.49 7.27 -8.70
CA GLY A 74 17.34 8.17 -8.69
C GLY A 74 16.02 7.53 -9.08
N ALA A 75 16.04 6.33 -9.61
CA ALA A 75 14.84 5.58 -9.97
C ALA A 75 14.43 4.55 -8.88
N ALA A 76 15.16 4.51 -7.75
CA ALA A 76 14.88 3.58 -6.67
C ALA A 76 13.52 3.80 -6.01
N ILE A 77 13.03 5.05 -5.96
CA ILE A 77 11.68 5.39 -5.47
C ILE A 77 11.04 6.42 -6.42
N GLU A 78 9.79 6.14 -6.81
CA GLU A 78 8.90 7.05 -7.51
C GLU A 78 7.59 7.14 -6.73
N ASP A 79 7.01 8.34 -6.58
CA ASP A 79 5.91 8.59 -5.64
C ASP A 79 4.95 9.65 -6.19
N THR A 80 3.65 9.38 -6.12
CA THR A 80 2.62 10.34 -6.57
C THR A 80 2.22 11.35 -5.50
N GLY A 81 2.50 11.11 -4.23
CA GLY A 81 1.74 11.72 -3.16
C GLY A 81 0.29 11.21 -3.14
N PHE A 82 -0.55 11.76 -2.25
CA PHE A 82 -1.98 11.43 -2.26
C PHE A 82 -2.71 12.17 -3.38
N LEU A 83 -3.45 11.41 -4.18
CA LEU A 83 -4.34 11.88 -5.24
C LEU A 83 -5.81 11.67 -4.81
N ASN A 84 -6.64 12.70 -5.01
CA ASN A 84 -8.07 12.64 -4.71
C ASN A 84 -8.82 11.93 -5.86
N ILE A 85 -9.54 10.88 -5.54
CA ILE A 85 -10.26 10.10 -6.54
C ILE A 85 -11.78 10.37 -6.38
N PRO A 86 -12.49 10.67 -7.49
CA PRO A 86 -12.12 10.50 -8.90
C PRO A 86 -11.40 11.70 -9.56
N ASP A 87 -11.26 12.84 -8.92
CA ASP A 87 -10.82 14.08 -9.57
C ASP A 87 -9.43 13.95 -10.22
N GLU A 88 -8.50 13.28 -9.55
CA GLU A 88 -7.11 13.05 -10.00
C GLU A 88 -6.86 11.61 -10.49
N GLU A 89 -7.92 10.87 -10.81
CA GLU A 89 -7.82 9.48 -11.27
C GLU A 89 -6.94 9.32 -12.53
N SER A 90 -6.97 10.31 -13.42
CA SER A 90 -6.15 10.29 -14.64
C SER A 90 -4.65 10.34 -14.35
N GLU A 91 -4.24 11.07 -13.32
CA GLU A 91 -2.84 11.16 -12.89
C GLU A 91 -2.40 9.81 -12.28
N PHE A 92 -3.21 9.23 -11.40
CA PHE A 92 -2.97 7.89 -10.87
C PHE A 92 -2.81 6.85 -11.98
N LYS A 93 -3.74 6.82 -12.95
CA LYS A 93 -3.69 5.89 -14.08
C LYS A 93 -2.44 6.09 -14.95
N SER A 94 -2.06 7.34 -15.19
CA SER A 94 -0.86 7.66 -15.96
C SER A 94 0.40 7.18 -15.25
N PHE A 95 0.52 7.43 -13.95
CA PHE A 95 1.64 6.95 -13.14
C PHE A 95 1.75 5.43 -13.19
N VAL A 96 0.69 4.72 -12.82
CA VAL A 96 0.68 3.25 -12.77
C VAL A 96 0.97 2.65 -14.15
N SER A 97 0.36 3.16 -15.22
CA SER A 97 0.60 2.67 -16.59
C SER A 97 2.05 2.91 -17.04
N GLY A 98 2.70 3.96 -16.54
CA GLY A 98 4.09 4.31 -16.86
C GLY A 98 5.12 3.45 -16.15
N LEU A 99 4.75 2.73 -15.07
CA LEU A 99 5.67 1.84 -14.37
C LEU A 99 6.23 0.78 -15.33
N SER A 100 7.48 0.45 -15.16
CA SER A 100 8.15 -0.58 -15.96
C SER A 100 9.11 -1.40 -15.11
N PRO A 101 9.15 -2.73 -15.32
CA PRO A 101 10.04 -3.60 -14.57
C PRO A 101 11.49 -3.33 -15.04
N LYS A 102 12.29 -2.74 -14.16
CA LYS A 102 13.69 -2.38 -14.44
C LYS A 102 14.48 -2.35 -13.16
N GLY A 103 15.78 -2.60 -13.28
CA GLY A 103 16.70 -2.48 -12.15
C GLY A 103 16.57 -3.60 -11.14
N GLY A 104 16.86 -3.30 -9.89
CA GLY A 104 16.87 -4.23 -8.76
C GLY A 104 18.20 -4.98 -8.58
N GLY A 105 19.06 -5.11 -9.63
CA GLY A 105 20.34 -5.80 -9.53
C GLY A 105 20.22 -7.24 -9.10
N ASP A 106 20.25 -7.47 -7.81
CA ASP A 106 20.07 -8.75 -7.14
C ASP A 106 19.13 -8.60 -5.93
N GLU A 107 18.46 -9.67 -5.53
CA GLU A 107 17.65 -9.71 -4.32
C GLU A 107 18.54 -9.57 -3.06
N PRO A 108 18.15 -8.81 -2.02
CA PRO A 108 16.83 -8.22 -1.73
C PRO A 108 16.62 -6.78 -2.24
N GLU A 109 15.39 -6.23 -2.09
CA GLU A 109 14.99 -4.91 -2.54
C GLU A 109 14.68 -3.93 -1.37
N ASN A 110 14.49 -2.63 -1.64
CA ASN A 110 14.21 -1.63 -0.59
C ASN A 110 12.72 -1.50 -0.21
N GLY A 111 12.05 -2.62 0.01
CA GLY A 111 10.62 -2.65 0.36
C GLY A 111 10.29 -2.05 1.72
N LEU A 112 11.18 -2.13 2.73
CA LEU A 112 10.96 -1.53 4.04
C LEU A 112 10.99 -0.01 3.99
N GLU A 113 11.79 0.60 3.11
CA GLU A 113 11.79 2.03 2.87
C GLU A 113 10.45 2.49 2.29
N ALA A 114 9.92 1.78 1.29
CA ALA A 114 8.60 2.07 0.74
C ALA A 114 7.49 1.93 1.79
N LEU A 115 7.54 0.90 2.62
CA LEU A 115 6.62 0.71 3.75
C LEU A 115 6.72 1.85 4.77
N ALA A 116 7.93 2.27 5.13
CA ALA A 116 8.15 3.37 6.07
C ALA A 116 7.60 4.70 5.51
N MET A 117 7.81 4.98 4.22
CA MET A 117 7.21 6.13 3.53
C MET A 117 5.68 6.07 3.55
N ALA A 118 5.11 4.89 3.32
CA ALA A 118 3.68 4.68 3.39
C ALA A 118 3.14 4.97 4.80
N ILE A 119 3.73 4.39 5.84
CA ILE A 119 3.33 4.61 7.24
C ILE A 119 3.42 6.10 7.61
N ASN A 120 4.45 6.81 7.16
CA ASN A 120 4.67 8.23 7.43
C ASN A 120 3.91 9.18 6.47
N SER A 121 2.90 8.70 5.76
CA SER A 121 2.08 9.53 4.86
C SER A 121 1.26 10.56 5.63
N ASP A 122 0.83 11.62 4.94
CA ASP A 122 -0.11 12.62 5.48
C ASP A 122 -1.55 12.08 5.46
N TRP A 123 -1.83 11.19 6.40
CA TRP A 123 -3.10 10.49 6.52
C TRP A 123 -4.25 11.43 6.92
N THR A 124 -5.42 11.27 6.32
CA THR A 124 -6.63 12.04 6.67
C THR A 124 -6.93 11.94 8.17
N SER A 125 -7.07 13.10 8.80
CA SER A 125 -7.42 13.22 10.22
C SER A 125 -8.90 13.51 10.48
N GLY A 126 -9.65 13.93 9.44
CA GLY A 126 -11.07 14.31 9.48
C GLY A 126 -12.06 13.16 9.25
N GLY A 127 -13.35 13.47 9.26
CA GLY A 127 -14.45 12.56 8.96
C GLY A 127 -14.93 11.74 10.16
N ASP A 128 -16.11 11.12 10.00
CA ASP A 128 -16.75 10.31 11.04
C ASP A 128 -16.02 8.98 11.25
N ARG A 129 -15.64 8.35 10.15
CA ARG A 129 -14.87 7.12 10.12
C ARG A 129 -13.74 7.22 9.11
N ARG A 130 -12.63 6.57 9.44
CA ARG A 130 -11.43 6.58 8.59
C ARG A 130 -10.90 5.17 8.40
N ARG A 131 -10.34 4.93 7.21
CA ARG A 131 -9.52 3.77 6.91
C ARG A 131 -8.26 4.21 6.20
N HIS A 132 -7.15 3.75 6.74
CA HIS A 132 -5.81 4.00 6.24
C HIS A 132 -5.23 2.64 5.87
N VAL A 133 -5.18 2.35 4.59
CA VAL A 133 -4.79 1.04 4.09
C VAL A 133 -3.44 1.17 3.40
N VAL A 134 -2.48 0.36 3.82
CA VAL A 134 -1.21 0.18 3.11
C VAL A 134 -1.24 -1.18 2.45
N VAL A 135 -0.92 -1.22 1.17
CA VAL A 135 -0.81 -2.46 0.41
C VAL A 135 0.58 -2.56 -0.17
N VAL A 136 1.25 -3.69 0.05
CA VAL A 136 2.60 -3.95 -0.48
C VAL A 136 2.54 -5.10 -1.47
N TRP A 137 3.13 -4.91 -2.64
CA TRP A 137 3.34 -5.95 -3.65
C TRP A 137 4.82 -6.08 -3.95
N SER A 138 5.38 -7.27 -3.74
CA SER A 138 6.76 -7.60 -4.06
C SER A 138 6.91 -9.10 -4.35
N ASP A 139 7.82 -9.47 -5.23
CA ASP A 139 8.24 -10.84 -5.45
C ASP A 139 9.58 -11.17 -4.80
N ALA A 140 10.12 -10.21 -4.04
CA ALA A 140 11.44 -10.27 -3.43
C ALA A 140 11.40 -10.13 -1.90
N SER A 141 12.46 -10.58 -1.25
CA SER A 141 12.77 -10.23 0.13
C SER A 141 13.16 -8.75 0.23
N THR A 142 13.29 -8.21 1.44
CA THR A 142 13.65 -6.81 1.61
C THR A 142 14.97 -6.63 2.34
N HIS A 143 15.74 -5.63 1.92
CA HIS A 143 16.90 -5.16 2.66
C HIS A 143 16.55 -4.74 4.10
N PRO A 144 17.47 -4.86 5.06
CA PRO A 144 17.38 -4.12 6.30
C PRO A 144 17.32 -2.61 6.00
N LEU A 145 16.55 -1.87 6.80
CA LEU A 145 16.46 -0.41 6.68
C LEU A 145 17.84 0.26 6.69
N GLY A 146 18.01 1.24 5.82
CA GLY A 146 19.23 2.03 5.70
C GLY A 146 20.24 1.50 4.68
N VAL A 147 19.95 0.39 4.01
CA VAL A 147 20.75 -0.01 2.84
C VAL A 147 20.53 1.01 1.74
N GLY A 148 21.63 1.52 1.17
CA GLY A 148 21.59 2.59 0.17
C GLY A 148 21.39 4.01 0.73
N LYS A 149 21.47 4.24 2.06
CA LYS A 149 21.30 5.55 2.69
C LYS A 149 22.28 6.64 2.24
N ASP A 150 23.40 6.24 1.63
CA ASP A 150 24.38 7.18 1.06
C ASP A 150 23.94 7.70 -0.32
N ASN A 151 22.86 7.16 -0.89
CA ASN A 151 22.24 7.67 -2.09
C ASN A 151 21.61 9.04 -1.79
N PRO A 152 21.92 10.11 -2.56
CA PRO A 152 21.37 11.45 -2.33
C PRO A 152 19.84 11.54 -2.38
N LEU A 153 19.18 10.55 -2.97
CA LEU A 153 17.74 10.48 -3.13
C LEU A 153 17.08 9.50 -2.12
N TYR A 154 17.88 8.97 -1.21
CA TYR A 154 17.32 8.17 -0.11
C TYR A 154 16.35 9.03 0.70
N PRO A 155 15.14 8.53 1.04
CA PRO A 155 14.12 9.31 1.73
C PRO A 155 14.62 9.82 3.09
N GLN A 156 14.27 11.07 3.39
CA GLN A 156 14.63 11.66 4.69
C GLN A 156 13.64 11.25 5.77
N ASN A 157 14.08 11.37 7.03
CA ASN A 157 13.26 11.05 8.20
C ASN A 157 12.76 9.60 8.22
N MET A 158 13.60 8.69 7.75
CA MET A 158 13.35 7.25 7.81
C MET A 158 13.62 6.70 9.21
N PRO A 159 12.97 5.60 9.62
CA PRO A 159 13.30 4.93 10.86
C PRO A 159 14.73 4.38 10.79
N SER A 160 15.43 4.39 11.92
CA SER A 160 16.85 4.01 11.99
C SER A 160 17.06 2.49 11.87
N ASN A 161 16.02 1.72 12.17
CA ASN A 161 16.03 0.26 12.15
C ASN A 161 14.62 -0.31 12.15
N PHE A 162 14.50 -1.63 12.12
CA PHE A 162 13.22 -2.34 12.10
C PHE A 162 12.40 -2.15 13.38
N ASP A 163 13.05 -2.03 14.55
CA ASP A 163 12.33 -1.81 15.81
C ASP A 163 11.63 -0.44 15.80
N GLU A 164 12.34 0.62 15.34
CA GLU A 164 11.73 1.94 15.20
C GLU A 164 10.61 1.95 14.16
N LEU A 165 10.74 1.20 13.06
CA LEU A 165 9.65 1.04 12.10
C LEU A 165 8.45 0.33 12.73
N THR A 166 8.69 -0.67 13.58
CA THR A 166 7.66 -1.35 14.35
C THR A 166 6.96 -0.38 15.32
N ASP A 167 7.71 0.48 16.00
CA ASP A 167 7.14 1.52 16.85
C ASP A 167 6.28 2.51 16.05
N TRP A 168 6.69 2.90 14.87
CA TRP A 168 5.88 3.75 13.99
C TRP A 168 4.53 3.11 13.65
N TRP A 169 4.49 1.79 13.57
CA TRP A 169 3.25 1.07 13.34
C TRP A 169 2.48 0.80 14.63
N GLU A 170 3.14 0.34 15.71
CA GLU A 170 2.45 -0.21 16.89
C GLU A 170 2.23 0.77 18.01
N ASP A 171 3.14 1.73 18.24
CA ASP A 171 3.06 2.63 19.38
C ASP A 171 1.88 3.62 19.23
N GLU A 172 1.11 3.78 20.32
CA GLU A 172 -0.06 4.68 20.32
C GLU A 172 0.31 6.15 20.49
N GLN A 173 1.50 6.45 20.98
CA GLN A 173 1.95 7.82 21.27
C GLN A 173 2.90 8.36 20.19
N THR A 174 3.83 7.53 19.73
CA THR A 174 4.83 7.88 18.73
C THR A 174 4.47 7.36 17.33
N GLY A 175 3.53 6.44 17.26
CA GLY A 175 3.05 5.85 16.02
C GLY A 175 2.45 6.89 15.07
N LYS A 176 2.67 6.66 13.79
CA LYS A 176 2.23 7.59 12.71
C LYS A 176 0.77 7.42 12.33
N MET A 177 0.18 6.28 12.66
CA MET A 177 -1.17 5.92 12.24
C MET A 177 -2.03 5.51 13.44
N ARG A 178 -3.31 5.87 13.40
CA ARG A 178 -4.26 5.47 14.45
C ARG A 178 -4.58 3.98 14.35
N LYS A 179 -4.44 3.23 15.44
CA LYS A 179 -4.67 1.79 15.53
C LYS A 179 -6.06 1.37 15.00
N SER A 180 -7.10 2.15 15.25
CA SER A 180 -8.45 1.85 14.78
C SER A 180 -8.63 2.03 13.27
N ALA A 181 -7.82 2.87 12.63
CA ALA A 181 -7.92 3.22 11.21
C ALA A 181 -6.98 2.40 10.33
N LYS A 182 -5.77 2.07 10.82
CA LYS A 182 -4.70 1.45 10.02
C LYS A 182 -4.99 -0.01 9.64
N ARG A 183 -4.61 -0.37 8.44
CA ARG A 183 -4.59 -1.75 7.90
C ARG A 183 -3.37 -1.91 7.00
N LEU A 184 -2.70 -3.05 7.13
CA LEU A 184 -1.60 -3.42 6.25
C LEU A 184 -1.93 -4.76 5.58
N VAL A 185 -1.78 -4.79 4.26
CA VAL A 185 -1.92 -6.00 3.46
C VAL A 185 -0.63 -6.19 2.68
N ILE A 186 0.01 -7.32 2.86
CA ILE A 186 1.30 -7.64 2.23
C ILE A 186 1.10 -8.81 1.29
N PHE A 187 1.46 -8.62 0.04
CA PHE A 187 1.62 -9.66 -0.97
C PHE A 187 3.12 -9.73 -1.30
N ALA A 188 3.83 -10.59 -0.60
CA ALA A 188 5.28 -10.73 -0.72
C ALA A 188 5.72 -12.14 -0.32
N PRO A 189 6.93 -12.59 -0.69
CA PRO A 189 7.42 -13.91 -0.31
C PRO A 189 7.46 -14.12 1.20
N ASP A 190 7.44 -15.41 1.60
CA ASP A 190 7.69 -15.82 2.97
C ASP A 190 9.18 -15.64 3.31
N ALA A 191 9.55 -14.39 3.54
CA ALA A 191 10.90 -13.95 3.83
C ALA A 191 10.94 -13.18 5.15
N SER A 192 12.10 -13.18 5.85
CA SER A 192 12.26 -12.82 7.26
C SER A 192 11.46 -11.56 7.69
N ALA A 193 11.67 -10.42 7.05
CA ALA A 193 11.01 -9.18 7.46
C ALA A 193 9.50 -9.19 7.17
N TRP A 194 9.08 -9.68 5.99
CA TRP A 194 7.66 -9.74 5.63
C TRP A 194 6.89 -10.70 6.54
N THR A 195 7.48 -11.87 6.82
CA THR A 195 6.90 -12.86 7.74
C THR A 195 6.80 -12.30 9.15
N GLU A 196 7.85 -11.64 9.63
CA GLU A 196 7.88 -11.03 10.96
C GLU A 196 6.79 -9.95 11.11
N ILE A 197 6.64 -9.07 10.13
CA ILE A 197 5.57 -8.07 10.08
C ILE A 197 4.20 -8.76 10.09
N GLY A 198 4.00 -9.75 9.21
CA GLY A 198 2.73 -10.46 9.09
C GLY A 198 2.31 -11.20 10.36
N MET A 199 3.27 -11.72 11.12
CA MET A 199 3.01 -12.45 12.37
C MET A 199 2.83 -11.56 13.59
N ASN A 200 3.50 -10.42 13.65
CA ASN A 200 3.61 -9.65 14.89
C ASN A 200 2.90 -8.30 14.86
N TRP A 201 2.70 -7.70 13.67
CA TRP A 201 2.08 -6.37 13.59
C TRP A 201 0.56 -6.45 13.63
N SER A 202 -0.06 -5.61 14.45
CA SER A 202 -1.51 -5.52 14.57
C SER A 202 -2.15 -5.02 13.28
N ASN A 203 -3.37 -5.51 12.97
CA ASN A 203 -4.13 -5.12 11.78
C ASN A 203 -3.39 -5.39 10.45
N THR A 204 -2.60 -6.43 10.42
CA THR A 204 -1.79 -6.84 9.25
C THR A 204 -2.26 -8.19 8.74
N ILE A 205 -2.31 -8.33 7.42
CA ILE A 205 -2.55 -9.59 6.72
C ILE A 205 -1.40 -9.79 5.75
N HIS A 206 -0.69 -10.90 5.86
CA HIS A 206 0.35 -11.31 4.93
C HIS A 206 -0.17 -12.49 4.11
N HIS A 207 -0.18 -12.32 2.80
CA HIS A 207 -0.43 -13.36 1.82
C HIS A 207 0.93 -13.79 1.22
N PRO A 208 1.52 -14.90 1.67
CA PRO A 208 2.81 -15.33 1.18
C PRO A 208 2.73 -15.68 -0.31
N ALA A 209 3.56 -15.02 -1.12
CA ALA A 209 3.78 -15.37 -2.52
C ALA A 209 5.05 -16.21 -2.63
N LYS A 210 5.20 -17.02 -3.71
CA LYS A 210 6.47 -17.67 -3.98
C LYS A 210 7.46 -16.65 -4.52
N ALA A 211 8.67 -16.63 -3.95
CA ALA A 211 9.74 -15.77 -4.46
C ALA A 211 9.98 -16.04 -5.96
N GLY A 212 10.03 -14.98 -6.77
CA GLY A 212 10.21 -15.07 -8.22
C GLY A 212 9.03 -15.62 -9.03
N ALA A 213 7.97 -16.11 -8.36
CA ALA A 213 6.73 -16.55 -9.03
C ALA A 213 5.59 -15.54 -8.88
N GLY A 214 5.82 -14.48 -8.09
CA GLY A 214 4.92 -13.37 -7.94
C GLY A 214 3.54 -13.70 -7.39
N LEU A 215 2.62 -12.80 -7.64
CA LEU A 215 1.22 -12.84 -7.20
C LEU A 215 0.33 -13.75 -8.08
N GLU A 216 0.89 -14.68 -8.83
CA GLU A 216 0.12 -15.57 -9.73
C GLU A 216 -0.96 -16.37 -8.98
N ASP A 217 -0.71 -16.67 -7.70
CA ASP A 217 -1.62 -17.42 -6.83
C ASP A 217 -2.64 -16.52 -6.10
N VAL A 218 -2.51 -15.18 -6.17
CA VAL A 218 -3.42 -14.25 -5.48
C VAL A 218 -4.28 -13.54 -6.51
N ASP A 219 -5.52 -13.98 -6.63
CA ASP A 219 -6.44 -13.36 -7.56
C ASP A 219 -6.86 -11.93 -7.11
N TYR A 220 -7.23 -11.10 -8.09
CA TYR A 220 -7.66 -9.74 -7.87
C TYR A 220 -8.84 -9.63 -6.89
N GLU A 221 -9.75 -10.59 -6.91
CA GLU A 221 -10.93 -10.64 -6.04
C GLU A 221 -10.53 -10.80 -4.56
N THR A 222 -9.50 -11.60 -4.29
CA THR A 222 -8.93 -11.75 -2.94
C THR A 222 -8.34 -10.42 -2.46
N ILE A 223 -7.58 -9.73 -3.30
CA ILE A 223 -7.00 -8.40 -3.01
C ILE A 223 -8.12 -7.41 -2.68
N LEU A 224 -9.06 -7.26 -3.60
CA LEU A 224 -10.19 -6.32 -3.47
C LEU A 224 -11.03 -6.63 -2.22
N SER A 225 -11.37 -7.91 -2.02
CA SER A 225 -12.16 -8.34 -0.87
C SER A 225 -11.45 -8.07 0.46
N THR A 226 -10.13 -8.30 0.53
CA THR A 226 -9.32 -8.02 1.71
C THR A 226 -9.36 -6.53 2.04
N ILE A 227 -9.17 -5.67 1.05
CA ILE A 227 -9.21 -4.22 1.24
C ILE A 227 -10.62 -3.75 1.64
N VAL A 228 -11.66 -4.17 0.91
CA VAL A 228 -13.06 -3.83 1.21
C VAL A 228 -13.48 -4.29 2.61
N ASN A 229 -13.05 -5.48 3.04
CA ASN A 229 -13.33 -5.97 4.39
C ASN A 229 -12.56 -5.21 5.47
N SER A 230 -11.44 -4.60 5.10
CA SER A 230 -10.65 -3.77 6.01
C SER A 230 -11.26 -2.37 6.21
N ILE A 231 -12.03 -1.87 5.24
CA ILE A 231 -12.82 -0.63 5.33
C ILE A 231 -14.07 -0.87 6.19
#